data_97c2b5b9d8c346ee2bc6db983642b8d2
#
_entry.id   97c2b5b9d8c346ee2bc6db983642b8d2
#
_cell.length_a   1.000
_cell.length_b   1.000
_cell.length_c   1.000
_cell.angle_alpha   90.00
_cell.angle_beta   90.00
_cell.angle_gamma   90.00
#
_symmetry.space_group_name_H-M   'P 1'
#
loop_
_entity.id
_entity.type
_entity.pdbx_description
1 polymer ?
#
loop_
_entity_poly.entity_id
_entity_poly.type
_entity_poly.pdbx_seq_one_letter_code
_entity_poly.pdbx_strand_id
1 'polypeptide(L)'
;MGIVGAGFVGPHHIDAVRRLGFVDIVAVAGSNDESGKRKAEQLGARKGYGSYEALINDPDVSVVHVATPNHLHYAVISAALAKGKHVVSDKPLAATAAESRKLVDEAKRAKVIAAVTFNYRGNPLVQQARHAIAKGDIGKPTFLHGYYLQDWLIKDTDYSWRLDPEKGGASSALGDIGSHWCDLAQHMTGLRITHVLGDVTTVIPQRKKPRVAREAFQTGGAADLESVDIRVDDLASVLVRFDNGAKGTFTAGQVCAGHKNDLVLEVCGSKSSILWRQEQQNELWIGHRDTANQILQKDPSLLDAETRGYAHLPGGHQEAWADAFCNLMRDIYGCITQDKRPEIFATFEDGYRSNCIVEAILASAKQGGVWTKVEY
;
A
#
# COMPACT_ATOMS: atom_id res chain seq x y z
N MET A 1 -17.73 8.27 8.50
CA MET A 1 -17.05 8.10 7.18
C MET A 1 -17.98 7.54 6.12
N GLY A 2 -17.71 7.81 4.86
CA GLY A 2 -18.26 7.09 3.71
C GLY A 2 -17.18 6.36 2.95
N ILE A 3 -17.51 5.24 2.27
CA ILE A 3 -16.55 4.49 1.45
C ILE A 3 -17.06 4.30 0.03
N VAL A 4 -16.20 4.58 -0.94
CA VAL A 4 -16.41 4.35 -2.36
C VAL A 4 -15.58 3.15 -2.79
N GLY A 5 -16.24 2.09 -3.25
CA GLY A 5 -15.63 0.80 -3.53
C GLY A 5 -15.63 -0.12 -2.31
N ALA A 6 -16.33 -1.25 -2.44
CA ALA A 6 -16.45 -2.27 -1.41
C ALA A 6 -16.07 -3.65 -2.00
N GLY A 7 -14.95 -3.68 -2.74
CA GLY A 7 -14.25 -4.89 -3.18
C GLY A 7 -13.40 -5.48 -2.04
N PHE A 8 -12.27 -6.13 -2.37
CA PHE A 8 -11.41 -6.79 -1.40
C PHE A 8 -10.97 -5.89 -0.23
N VAL A 9 -10.47 -4.68 -0.52
CA VAL A 9 -9.86 -3.81 0.51
C VAL A 9 -10.90 -2.97 1.28
N GLY A 10 -12.04 -2.65 0.67
CA GLY A 10 -13.06 -1.80 1.31
C GLY A 10 -13.57 -2.30 2.65
N PRO A 11 -13.93 -3.60 2.82
CA PRO A 11 -14.30 -4.16 4.12
C PRO A 11 -13.23 -3.96 5.19
N HIS A 12 -11.94 -4.06 4.84
CA HIS A 12 -10.83 -3.89 5.78
C HIS A 12 -10.67 -2.43 6.24
N HIS A 13 -10.97 -1.44 5.39
CA HIS A 13 -11.09 -0.05 5.83
C HIS A 13 -12.18 0.12 6.88
N ILE A 14 -13.34 -0.49 6.65
CA ILE A 14 -14.47 -0.43 7.58
C ILE A 14 -14.13 -1.09 8.91
N ASP A 15 -13.54 -2.29 8.89
CA ASP A 15 -13.18 -3.02 10.10
C ASP A 15 -12.13 -2.27 10.93
N ALA A 16 -11.12 -1.72 10.28
CA ALA A 16 -10.10 -0.92 10.96
C ALA A 16 -10.69 0.33 11.62
N VAL A 17 -11.61 1.02 10.94
CA VAL A 17 -12.28 2.21 11.47
C VAL A 17 -13.24 1.86 12.62
N ARG A 18 -13.97 0.75 12.53
CA ARG A 18 -14.84 0.27 13.64
C ARG A 18 -14.07 0.00 14.91
N ARG A 19 -12.86 -0.54 14.80
CA ARG A 19 -11.99 -0.78 15.98
C ARG A 19 -11.55 0.50 16.68
N LEU A 20 -11.71 1.68 16.08
CA LEU A 20 -11.46 2.97 16.74
C LEU A 20 -12.54 3.32 17.77
N GLY A 21 -13.78 2.85 17.58
CA GLY A 21 -14.89 3.01 18.52
C GLY A 21 -15.59 4.37 18.52
N PHE A 22 -15.08 5.36 17.79
CA PHE A 22 -15.62 6.73 17.77
C PHE A 22 -15.99 7.26 16.38
N VAL A 23 -15.92 6.41 15.37
CA VAL A 23 -16.19 6.79 13.97
C VAL A 23 -17.40 6.02 13.43
N ASP A 24 -18.40 6.73 12.98
CA ASP A 24 -19.59 6.16 12.35
C ASP A 24 -19.34 5.75 10.89
N ILE A 25 -19.79 4.57 10.51
CA ILE A 25 -19.87 4.14 9.11
C ILE A 25 -21.19 4.64 8.53
N VAL A 26 -21.15 5.81 7.88
CA VAL A 26 -22.35 6.49 7.37
C VAL A 26 -22.85 5.87 6.09
N ALA A 27 -21.96 5.70 5.10
CA ALA A 27 -22.40 5.36 3.76
C ALA A 27 -21.41 4.47 3.00
N VAL A 28 -21.95 3.66 2.08
CA VAL A 28 -21.20 2.90 1.07
C VAL A 28 -21.71 3.26 -0.30
N ALA A 29 -20.82 3.53 -1.26
CA ALA A 29 -21.19 3.68 -2.68
C ALA A 29 -20.85 2.40 -3.45
N GLY A 30 -21.83 1.86 -4.16
CA GLY A 30 -21.71 0.80 -5.14
C GLY A 30 -21.63 1.33 -6.58
N SER A 31 -21.69 0.43 -7.56
CA SER A 31 -21.74 0.77 -9.00
C SER A 31 -23.12 1.20 -9.49
N ASN A 32 -24.16 0.95 -8.73
CA ASN A 32 -25.55 1.35 -8.93
C ASN A 32 -26.30 1.28 -7.59
N ASP A 33 -27.53 1.78 -7.51
CA ASP A 33 -28.32 1.89 -6.28
C ASP A 33 -28.57 0.54 -5.62
N GLU A 34 -28.86 -0.53 -6.38
CA GLU A 34 -29.06 -1.86 -5.85
C GLU A 34 -27.78 -2.41 -5.20
N SER A 35 -26.65 -2.26 -5.89
CA SER A 35 -25.33 -2.65 -5.36
C SER A 35 -24.95 -1.84 -4.12
N GLY A 36 -25.21 -0.53 -4.12
CA GLY A 36 -24.97 0.35 -2.99
C GLY A 36 -25.77 -0.07 -1.76
N LYS A 37 -27.07 -0.30 -1.90
CA LYS A 37 -27.97 -0.74 -0.81
C LYS A 37 -27.53 -2.10 -0.25
N ARG A 38 -27.31 -3.09 -1.11
CA ARG A 38 -26.87 -4.43 -0.70
C ARG A 38 -25.53 -4.38 0.07
N LYS A 39 -24.56 -3.62 -0.43
CA LYS A 39 -23.26 -3.48 0.22
C LYS A 39 -23.34 -2.71 1.54
N ALA A 40 -24.18 -1.70 1.64
CA ALA A 40 -24.41 -1.00 2.90
C ALA A 40 -25.00 -1.94 3.96
N GLU A 41 -25.97 -2.77 3.61
CA GLU A 41 -26.55 -3.77 4.50
C GLU A 41 -25.50 -4.81 4.92
N GLN A 42 -24.76 -5.40 3.97
CA GLN A 42 -23.70 -6.38 4.25
C GLN A 42 -22.60 -5.84 5.15
N LEU A 43 -22.25 -4.58 4.98
CA LEU A 43 -21.16 -3.93 5.71
C LEU A 43 -21.66 -3.11 6.91
N GLY A 44 -22.95 -3.13 7.24
CA GLY A 44 -23.55 -2.44 8.37
C GLY A 44 -23.35 -0.92 8.31
N ALA A 45 -23.42 -0.32 7.14
CA ALA A 45 -23.46 1.14 6.97
C ALA A 45 -24.88 1.64 6.98
N ARG A 46 -25.09 2.90 7.40
CA ARG A 46 -26.47 3.47 7.53
C ARG A 46 -27.13 3.72 6.20
N LYS A 47 -26.37 4.04 5.13
CA LYS A 47 -26.87 4.44 3.81
C LYS A 47 -26.11 3.73 2.70
N GLY A 48 -26.80 3.39 1.61
CA GLY A 48 -26.22 2.86 0.37
C GLY A 48 -26.51 3.76 -0.80
N TYR A 49 -25.48 4.12 -1.57
CA TYR A 49 -25.58 5.00 -2.75
C TYR A 49 -25.14 4.27 -4.02
N GLY A 50 -25.76 4.62 -5.15
CA GLY A 50 -25.42 4.08 -6.47
C GLY A 50 -24.28 4.81 -7.18
N SER A 51 -23.82 5.94 -6.62
CA SER A 51 -22.69 6.69 -7.18
C SER A 51 -21.84 7.32 -6.08
N TYR A 52 -20.57 7.61 -6.40
CA TYR A 52 -19.68 8.28 -5.47
C TYR A 52 -20.06 9.76 -5.25
N GLU A 53 -20.64 10.41 -6.26
CA GLU A 53 -21.12 11.80 -6.16
C GLU A 53 -22.23 11.91 -5.12
N ALA A 54 -23.17 10.98 -5.09
CA ALA A 54 -24.26 10.97 -4.12
C ALA A 54 -23.70 10.79 -2.69
N LEU A 55 -22.75 9.88 -2.48
CA LEU A 55 -22.08 9.68 -1.21
C LEU A 55 -21.29 10.93 -0.76
N ILE A 56 -20.52 11.55 -1.67
CA ILE A 56 -19.71 12.73 -1.38
C ILE A 56 -20.59 13.94 -1.02
N ASN A 57 -21.76 14.06 -1.61
CA ASN A 57 -22.71 15.12 -1.31
C ASN A 57 -23.50 14.92 -0.02
N ASP A 58 -23.42 13.76 0.63
CA ASP A 58 -24.05 13.53 1.93
C ASP A 58 -23.40 14.40 3.01
N PRO A 59 -24.16 15.27 3.70
CA PRO A 59 -23.62 16.14 4.77
C PRO A 59 -23.10 15.37 5.99
N ASP A 60 -23.59 14.16 6.24
CA ASP A 60 -23.14 13.32 7.35
C ASP A 60 -21.76 12.66 7.07
N VAL A 61 -21.28 12.67 5.82
CA VAL A 61 -19.97 12.14 5.44
C VAL A 61 -18.91 13.23 5.51
N SER A 62 -18.03 13.18 6.48
CA SER A 62 -16.89 14.11 6.62
C SER A 62 -15.57 13.54 6.08
N VAL A 63 -15.43 12.21 6.04
CA VAL A 63 -14.25 11.50 5.53
C VAL A 63 -14.67 10.53 4.44
N VAL A 64 -14.03 10.59 3.27
CA VAL A 64 -14.27 9.69 2.14
C VAL A 64 -13.10 8.71 2.02
N HIS A 65 -13.41 7.42 2.17
CA HIS A 65 -12.47 6.35 1.86
C HIS A 65 -12.64 5.93 0.41
N VAL A 66 -11.52 5.79 -0.32
CA VAL A 66 -11.50 5.43 -1.74
C VAL A 66 -10.79 4.09 -1.88
N ALA A 67 -11.55 3.05 -2.24
CA ALA A 67 -11.10 1.67 -2.39
C ALA A 67 -11.60 1.06 -3.72
N THR A 68 -11.65 1.91 -4.75
CA THR A 68 -12.05 1.58 -6.13
C THR A 68 -10.88 0.99 -6.93
N PRO A 69 -11.09 0.47 -8.15
CA PRO A 69 -10.01 0.27 -9.11
C PRO A 69 -9.25 1.57 -9.41
N ASN A 70 -7.96 1.46 -9.72
CA ASN A 70 -7.01 2.58 -9.79
C ASN A 70 -7.47 3.74 -10.72
N HIS A 71 -8.07 3.42 -11.87
CA HIS A 71 -8.52 4.43 -12.84
C HIS A 71 -9.61 5.37 -12.31
N LEU A 72 -10.29 5.01 -11.23
CA LEU A 72 -11.33 5.83 -10.60
C LEU A 72 -10.78 6.72 -9.47
N HIS A 73 -9.58 6.45 -8.97
CA HIS A 73 -9.04 7.17 -7.82
C HIS A 73 -9.03 8.68 -8.03
N TYR A 74 -8.46 9.14 -9.16
CA TYR A 74 -8.37 10.58 -9.45
C TYR A 74 -9.73 11.28 -9.39
N ALA A 75 -10.73 10.74 -10.10
CA ALA A 75 -12.06 11.36 -10.18
C ALA A 75 -12.75 11.42 -8.81
N VAL A 76 -12.73 10.31 -8.06
CA VAL A 76 -13.39 10.21 -6.76
C VAL A 76 -12.70 11.10 -5.73
N ILE A 77 -11.36 11.08 -5.68
CA ILE A 77 -10.57 11.88 -4.74
C ILE A 77 -10.75 13.37 -5.02
N SER A 78 -10.62 13.80 -6.29
CA SER A 78 -10.78 15.20 -6.68
C SER A 78 -12.16 15.73 -6.33
N ALA A 79 -13.23 14.93 -6.58
CA ALA A 79 -14.60 15.30 -6.19
C ALA A 79 -14.75 15.45 -4.66
N ALA A 80 -14.15 14.57 -3.86
CA ALA A 80 -14.17 14.65 -2.40
C ALA A 80 -13.44 15.89 -1.88
N LEU A 81 -12.24 16.15 -2.42
CA LEU A 81 -11.45 17.35 -2.08
C LEU A 81 -12.15 18.65 -2.42
N ALA A 82 -12.84 18.71 -3.59
CA ALA A 82 -13.63 19.87 -4.00
C ALA A 82 -14.80 20.18 -3.05
N LYS A 83 -15.27 19.19 -2.30
CA LYS A 83 -16.31 19.33 -1.25
C LYS A 83 -15.72 19.51 0.16
N GLY A 84 -14.41 19.70 0.28
CA GLY A 84 -13.73 19.89 1.57
C GLY A 84 -13.76 18.67 2.48
N LYS A 85 -13.93 17.46 1.91
CA LYS A 85 -13.91 16.22 2.69
C LYS A 85 -12.48 15.76 2.94
N HIS A 86 -12.21 15.20 4.11
CA HIS A 86 -10.98 14.44 4.33
C HIS A 86 -10.99 13.18 3.44
N VAL A 87 -9.81 12.74 2.99
CA VAL A 87 -9.69 11.60 2.08
C VAL A 87 -8.69 10.57 2.60
N VAL A 88 -9.11 9.31 2.57
CA VAL A 88 -8.26 8.14 2.82
C VAL A 88 -8.33 7.25 1.59
N SER A 89 -7.30 7.28 0.76
CA SER A 89 -7.26 6.51 -0.48
C SER A 89 -6.46 5.23 -0.32
N ASP A 90 -6.93 4.15 -0.95
CA ASP A 90 -6.04 3.01 -1.20
C ASP A 90 -4.93 3.40 -2.19
N LYS A 91 -3.86 2.62 -2.19
CA LYS A 91 -2.73 2.78 -3.14
C LYS A 91 -3.07 2.11 -4.48
N PRO A 92 -2.47 2.58 -5.60
CA PRO A 92 -1.72 3.83 -5.73
C PRO A 92 -2.61 5.05 -5.58
N LEU A 93 -2.03 6.22 -5.31
CA LEU A 93 -2.82 7.46 -5.17
C LEU A 93 -3.67 7.77 -6.40
N ALA A 94 -3.10 7.58 -7.60
CA ALA A 94 -3.79 7.65 -8.88
C ALA A 94 -3.12 6.71 -9.90
N ALA A 95 -3.66 6.61 -11.10
CA ALA A 95 -3.10 5.76 -12.16
C ALA A 95 -1.75 6.28 -12.69
N THR A 96 -1.49 7.58 -12.61
CA THR A 96 -0.27 8.24 -13.10
C THR A 96 0.33 9.21 -12.08
N ALA A 97 1.64 9.49 -12.19
CA ALA A 97 2.31 10.51 -11.39
C ALA A 97 1.71 11.91 -11.66
N ALA A 98 1.35 12.20 -12.90
CA ALA A 98 0.75 13.48 -13.27
C ALA A 98 -0.61 13.73 -12.58
N GLU A 99 -1.46 12.71 -12.50
CA GLU A 99 -2.73 12.77 -11.74
C GLU A 99 -2.46 12.89 -10.24
N SER A 100 -1.52 12.10 -9.70
CA SER A 100 -1.14 12.15 -8.29
C SER A 100 -0.62 13.55 -7.90
N ARG A 101 0.15 14.21 -8.76
CA ARG A 101 0.62 15.59 -8.54
C ARG A 101 -0.54 16.56 -8.43
N LYS A 102 -1.54 16.46 -9.31
CA LYS A 102 -2.76 17.30 -9.23
C LYS A 102 -3.49 17.09 -7.91
N LEU A 103 -3.65 15.84 -7.47
CA LEU A 103 -4.30 15.52 -6.18
C LEU A 103 -3.54 16.08 -4.98
N VAL A 104 -2.21 16.07 -5.00
CA VAL A 104 -1.38 16.73 -3.97
C VAL A 104 -1.70 18.22 -3.90
N ASP A 105 -1.78 18.90 -5.05
CA ASP A 105 -2.05 20.35 -5.09
C ASP A 105 -3.50 20.66 -4.69
N GLU A 106 -4.47 19.80 -5.06
CA GLU A 106 -5.85 19.92 -4.64
C GLU A 106 -6.02 19.70 -3.14
N ALA A 107 -5.36 18.70 -2.55
CA ALA A 107 -5.41 18.47 -1.10
C ALA A 107 -4.81 19.63 -0.30
N LYS A 108 -3.69 20.21 -0.78
CA LYS A 108 -3.09 21.40 -0.17
C LYS A 108 -4.05 22.60 -0.19
N ARG A 109 -4.78 22.81 -1.31
CA ARG A 109 -5.79 23.88 -1.42
C ARG A 109 -7.00 23.63 -0.52
N ALA A 110 -7.47 22.39 -0.44
CA ALA A 110 -8.61 22.02 0.40
C ALA A 110 -8.31 22.08 1.90
N LYS A 111 -7.03 22.06 2.31
CA LYS A 111 -6.58 22.08 3.73
C LYS A 111 -7.21 20.98 4.58
N VAL A 112 -7.33 19.78 4.02
CA VAL A 112 -7.88 18.60 4.67
C VAL A 112 -6.80 17.55 4.90
N ILE A 113 -7.08 16.57 5.76
CA ILE A 113 -6.24 15.39 5.90
C ILE A 113 -6.46 14.52 4.66
N ALA A 114 -5.36 14.17 3.99
CA ALA A 114 -5.34 13.38 2.77
C ALA A 114 -4.25 12.30 2.91
N ALA A 115 -4.68 11.05 3.05
CA ALA A 115 -3.83 9.90 3.37
C ALA A 115 -3.91 8.81 2.31
N VAL A 116 -2.79 8.08 2.12
CA VAL A 116 -2.70 6.87 1.30
C VAL A 116 -2.43 5.66 2.20
N THR A 117 -3.12 4.54 1.97
CA THR A 117 -3.02 3.36 2.84
C THR A 117 -1.86 2.43 2.46
N PHE A 118 -0.63 2.88 2.64
CA PHE A 118 0.53 1.97 2.69
C PHE A 118 0.54 1.29 4.07
N ASN A 119 -0.28 0.27 4.21
CA ASN A 119 -0.67 -0.33 5.50
C ASN A 119 0.50 -0.93 6.29
N TYR A 120 1.56 -1.41 5.64
CA TYR A 120 2.71 -2.00 6.35
C TYR A 120 3.43 -1.01 7.26
N ARG A 121 3.31 0.30 7.00
CA ARG A 121 3.78 1.35 7.91
C ARG A 121 3.18 1.22 9.32
N GLY A 122 1.96 0.71 9.46
CA GLY A 122 1.29 0.53 10.75
C GLY A 122 1.75 -0.69 11.57
N ASN A 123 2.64 -1.53 11.03
CA ASN A 123 3.11 -2.71 11.78
C ASN A 123 4.01 -2.30 12.97
N PRO A 124 3.80 -2.85 14.17
CA PRO A 124 4.58 -2.51 15.37
C PRO A 124 6.09 -2.63 15.18
N LEU A 125 6.57 -3.73 14.58
CA LEU A 125 8.00 -3.95 14.40
C LEU A 125 8.60 -3.16 13.23
N VAL A 126 7.79 -2.72 12.26
CA VAL A 126 8.22 -1.72 11.28
C VAL A 126 8.48 -0.37 11.97
N GLN A 127 7.62 0.04 12.89
CA GLN A 127 7.82 1.26 13.66
C GLN A 127 9.02 1.15 14.62
N GLN A 128 9.22 -0.01 15.24
CA GLN A 128 10.41 -0.27 16.05
C GLN A 128 11.70 -0.21 15.21
N ALA A 129 11.71 -0.82 14.03
CA ALA A 129 12.85 -0.76 13.11
C ALA A 129 13.13 0.68 12.66
N ARG A 130 12.08 1.43 12.28
CA ARG A 130 12.21 2.85 11.91
C ARG A 130 12.80 3.68 13.03
N HIS A 131 12.32 3.49 14.27
CA HIS A 131 12.84 4.20 15.44
C HIS A 131 14.31 3.86 15.71
N ALA A 132 14.68 2.59 15.70
CA ALA A 132 16.07 2.14 15.86
C ALA A 132 17.01 2.69 14.78
N ILE A 133 16.55 2.76 13.53
CA ILE A 133 17.32 3.36 12.43
C ILE A 133 17.49 4.87 12.67
N ALA A 134 16.42 5.58 13.00
CA ALA A 134 16.46 7.02 13.25
C ALA A 134 17.33 7.38 14.46
N LYS A 135 17.35 6.55 15.51
CA LYS A 135 18.20 6.68 16.68
C LYS A 135 19.68 6.38 16.40
N GLY A 136 19.98 5.74 15.27
CA GLY A 136 21.34 5.42 14.84
C GLY A 136 21.89 4.11 15.39
N ASP A 137 21.03 3.20 15.85
CA ASP A 137 21.41 1.90 16.40
C ASP A 137 22.10 1.03 15.34
N ILE A 138 21.66 1.11 14.07
CA ILE A 138 22.32 0.41 12.95
C ILE A 138 23.48 1.19 12.32
N GLY A 139 23.74 2.41 12.78
CA GLY A 139 24.67 3.34 12.13
C GLY A 139 24.10 3.91 10.82
N LYS A 140 24.99 4.28 9.88
CA LYS A 140 24.58 4.82 8.57
C LYS A 140 24.06 3.68 7.68
N PRO A 141 22.82 3.74 7.15
CA PRO A 141 22.37 2.79 6.15
C PRO A 141 23.24 2.85 4.89
N THR A 142 23.70 1.68 4.43
CA THR A 142 24.61 1.52 3.28
C THR A 142 24.01 0.71 2.15
N PHE A 143 23.18 -0.28 2.49
CA PHE A 143 22.54 -1.17 1.52
C PHE A 143 21.16 -1.60 1.99
N LEU A 144 20.18 -1.60 1.08
CA LEU A 144 18.82 -2.06 1.34
C LEU A 144 18.46 -3.13 0.31
N HIS A 145 17.92 -4.25 0.76
CA HIS A 145 17.48 -5.28 -0.19
C HIS A 145 16.26 -6.05 0.29
N GLY A 146 15.64 -6.75 -0.63
CA GLY A 146 14.50 -7.59 -0.32
C GLY A 146 13.65 -7.87 -1.55
N TYR A 147 12.40 -8.19 -1.27
CA TYR A 147 11.44 -8.54 -2.31
C TYR A 147 10.01 -8.38 -1.81
N TYR A 148 9.06 -8.38 -2.75
CA TYR A 148 7.66 -8.66 -2.46
C TYR A 148 7.15 -9.68 -3.47
N LEU A 149 6.93 -10.90 -2.99
CA LEU A 149 6.59 -12.04 -3.82
C LEU A 149 5.22 -12.62 -3.44
N GLN A 150 4.48 -13.01 -4.47
CA GLN A 150 3.17 -13.65 -4.36
C GLN A 150 3.02 -14.72 -5.45
N ASP A 151 2.07 -15.66 -5.30
CA ASP A 151 1.81 -16.73 -6.28
C ASP A 151 0.37 -16.75 -6.84
N TRP A 152 -0.45 -15.78 -6.50
CA TRP A 152 -1.89 -15.80 -6.82
C TRP A 152 -2.21 -15.56 -8.30
N LEU A 153 -1.24 -15.15 -9.11
CA LEU A 153 -1.35 -14.99 -10.58
C LEU A 153 -0.45 -15.97 -11.35
N ILE A 154 -0.07 -17.10 -10.76
CA ILE A 154 0.88 -18.05 -11.36
C ILE A 154 0.28 -18.86 -12.51
N LYS A 155 -1.03 -19.05 -12.58
CA LYS A 155 -1.69 -19.84 -13.64
C LYS A 155 -2.18 -18.92 -14.75
N ASP A 156 -2.23 -19.42 -15.97
CA ASP A 156 -2.80 -18.70 -17.13
C ASP A 156 -4.31 -18.43 -16.96
N THR A 157 -4.98 -19.16 -16.05
CA THR A 157 -6.40 -18.97 -15.68
C THR A 157 -6.62 -17.98 -14.53
N ASP A 158 -5.55 -17.52 -13.88
CA ASP A 158 -5.63 -16.48 -12.86
C ASP A 158 -5.72 -15.12 -13.55
N TYR A 159 -6.78 -14.38 -13.27
CA TYR A 159 -7.03 -13.07 -13.88
C TYR A 159 -7.54 -12.07 -12.84
N SER A 160 -7.04 -10.86 -12.95
CA SER A 160 -7.47 -9.71 -12.14
C SER A 160 -7.62 -8.48 -13.04
N TRP A 161 -8.46 -7.54 -12.65
CA TRP A 161 -8.58 -6.23 -13.29
C TRP A 161 -7.26 -5.44 -13.31
N ARG A 162 -6.29 -5.79 -12.42
CA ARG A 162 -4.94 -5.19 -12.40
C ARG A 162 -4.13 -5.50 -13.65
N LEU A 163 -4.47 -6.60 -14.33
CA LEU A 163 -3.84 -6.99 -15.61
C LEU A 163 -4.41 -6.24 -16.82
N ASP A 164 -5.49 -5.48 -16.61
CA ASP A 164 -6.12 -4.62 -17.62
C ASP A 164 -5.52 -3.21 -17.50
N PRO A 165 -4.72 -2.73 -18.48
CA PRO A 165 -4.07 -1.42 -18.40
C PRO A 165 -5.05 -0.24 -18.25
N GLU A 166 -6.28 -0.38 -18.75
CA GLU A 166 -7.31 0.66 -18.64
C GLU A 166 -7.83 0.81 -17.21
N LYS A 167 -7.72 -0.25 -16.39
CA LYS A 167 -8.21 -0.26 -15.00
C LYS A 167 -7.10 -0.21 -13.98
N GLY A 168 -6.03 -0.98 -14.21
CA GLY A 168 -4.89 -1.11 -13.30
C GLY A 168 -3.81 -0.04 -13.49
N GLY A 169 -3.70 0.48 -14.73
CA GLY A 169 -2.61 1.37 -15.13
C GLY A 169 -1.50 0.64 -15.89
N ALA A 170 -0.35 1.28 -16.04
CA ALA A 170 0.76 0.82 -16.87
C ALA A 170 1.56 -0.36 -16.27
N SER A 171 1.28 -0.78 -15.05
CA SER A 171 2.03 -1.82 -14.33
C SER A 171 1.09 -2.65 -13.45
N SER A 172 1.38 -3.94 -13.30
CA SER A 172 0.68 -4.83 -12.38
C SER A 172 1.54 -5.12 -11.14
N ALA A 173 2.44 -6.10 -11.16
CA ALA A 173 3.21 -6.50 -10.00
C ALA A 173 4.05 -5.36 -9.40
N LEU A 174 4.76 -4.59 -10.22
CA LEU A 174 5.56 -3.48 -9.75
C LEU A 174 4.68 -2.39 -9.12
N GLY A 175 3.58 -1.98 -9.78
CA GLY A 175 2.66 -0.96 -9.29
C GLY A 175 1.86 -1.42 -8.07
N ASP A 176 1.42 -2.69 -8.04
CA ASP A 176 0.62 -3.24 -6.95
C ASP A 176 1.46 -3.54 -5.70
N ILE A 177 2.57 -4.27 -5.83
CA ILE A 177 3.37 -4.75 -4.70
C ILE A 177 4.77 -4.15 -4.62
N GLY A 178 5.44 -3.85 -5.74
CA GLY A 178 6.75 -3.18 -5.73
C GLY A 178 6.70 -1.78 -5.10
N SER A 179 5.58 -1.06 -5.28
CA SER A 179 5.31 0.23 -4.64
C SER A 179 5.37 0.16 -3.11
N HIS A 180 4.88 -0.92 -2.50
CA HIS A 180 4.96 -1.14 -1.06
C HIS A 180 6.41 -1.30 -0.58
N TRP A 181 7.26 -2.03 -1.32
CA TRP A 181 8.67 -2.15 -0.97
C TRP A 181 9.37 -0.78 -1.01
N CYS A 182 9.14 -0.01 -2.08
CA CYS A 182 9.70 1.34 -2.21
C CYS A 182 9.23 2.29 -1.11
N ASP A 183 7.94 2.23 -0.76
CA ASP A 183 7.37 3.02 0.32
C ASP A 183 7.98 2.65 1.67
N LEU A 184 8.03 1.34 1.98
CA LEU A 184 8.53 0.84 3.24
C LEU A 184 10.01 1.15 3.44
N ALA A 185 10.83 0.99 2.38
CA ALA A 185 12.26 1.31 2.41
C ALA A 185 12.50 2.79 2.75
N GLN A 186 11.75 3.69 2.11
CA GLN A 186 11.84 5.13 2.38
C GLN A 186 11.27 5.49 3.77
N HIS A 187 10.15 4.86 4.17
CA HIS A 187 9.54 5.11 5.48
C HIS A 187 10.43 4.68 6.63
N MET A 188 11.03 3.47 6.56
CA MET A 188 11.88 2.97 7.63
C MET A 188 13.18 3.74 7.78
N THR A 189 13.75 4.20 6.67
CA THR A 189 15.09 4.82 6.68
C THR A 189 15.09 6.34 6.64
N GLY A 190 13.99 6.96 6.22
CA GLY A 190 13.92 8.39 5.91
C GLY A 190 14.65 8.77 4.62
N LEU A 191 15.26 7.83 3.92
CA LEU A 191 15.99 8.07 2.67
C LEU A 191 15.05 8.22 1.47
N ARG A 192 15.56 8.86 0.40
CA ARG A 192 14.85 9.03 -0.87
C ARG A 192 15.50 8.19 -1.96
N ILE A 193 14.69 7.45 -2.72
CA ILE A 193 15.14 6.79 -3.95
C ILE A 193 15.37 7.86 -5.01
N THR A 194 16.60 7.98 -5.53
CA THR A 194 16.97 9.02 -6.49
C THR A 194 17.13 8.51 -7.92
N HIS A 195 17.59 7.25 -8.07
CA HIS A 195 17.76 6.61 -9.37
C HIS A 195 17.36 5.14 -9.27
N VAL A 196 16.87 4.63 -10.38
CA VAL A 196 16.46 3.23 -10.53
C VAL A 196 17.01 2.64 -11.82
N LEU A 197 17.22 1.32 -11.82
CA LEU A 197 17.46 0.52 -13.01
C LEU A 197 16.54 -0.71 -12.90
N GLY A 198 15.61 -0.85 -13.83
CA GLY A 198 14.59 -1.89 -13.79
C GLY A 198 14.69 -2.86 -14.96
N ASP A 199 14.51 -4.15 -14.65
CA ASP A 199 14.17 -5.20 -15.60
C ASP A 199 12.75 -5.68 -15.28
N VAL A 200 11.84 -5.50 -16.24
CA VAL A 200 10.39 -5.69 -16.06
C VAL A 200 9.89 -6.68 -17.09
N THR A 201 9.22 -7.73 -16.66
CA THR A 201 8.86 -8.87 -17.49
C THR A 201 7.37 -9.24 -17.36
N THR A 202 6.74 -9.57 -18.48
CA THR A 202 5.46 -10.29 -18.54
C THR A 202 5.76 -11.78 -18.74
N VAL A 203 5.81 -12.55 -17.64
CA VAL A 203 6.16 -14.00 -17.69
C VAL A 203 5.04 -14.81 -18.34
N ILE A 204 3.77 -14.39 -18.13
CA ILE A 204 2.60 -15.06 -18.71
C ILE A 204 1.90 -14.10 -19.69
N PRO A 205 2.33 -14.07 -20.96
CA PRO A 205 1.88 -13.07 -21.94
C PRO A 205 0.46 -13.29 -22.45
N GLN A 206 -0.13 -14.47 -22.22
CA GLN A 206 -1.53 -14.78 -22.54
C GLN A 206 -2.22 -15.40 -21.34
N ARG A 207 -3.42 -14.90 -21.04
CA ARG A 207 -4.24 -15.42 -19.94
C ARG A 207 -5.68 -15.65 -20.37
N LYS A 208 -6.36 -16.49 -19.62
CA LYS A 208 -7.78 -16.82 -19.78
C LYS A 208 -8.60 -15.95 -18.84
N LYS A 209 -9.22 -14.90 -19.39
CA LYS A 209 -10.08 -13.98 -18.66
C LYS A 209 -11.50 -14.52 -18.53
N PRO A 210 -12.07 -14.57 -17.32
CA PRO A 210 -13.49 -14.89 -17.13
C PRO A 210 -14.38 -13.80 -17.75
N ARG A 211 -15.41 -14.21 -18.49
CA ARG A 211 -16.41 -13.25 -19.03
C ARG A 211 -17.25 -12.60 -17.95
N VAL A 212 -17.41 -13.25 -16.80
CA VAL A 212 -18.06 -12.69 -15.60
C VAL A 212 -16.97 -12.19 -14.66
N ALA A 213 -17.08 -10.94 -14.22
CA ALA A 213 -16.13 -10.33 -13.30
C ALA A 213 -16.03 -11.11 -11.98
N ARG A 214 -14.81 -11.35 -11.50
CA ARG A 214 -14.52 -11.99 -10.21
C ARG A 214 -13.82 -10.99 -9.28
N GLU A 215 -13.97 -11.21 -7.99
CA GLU A 215 -13.20 -10.49 -6.99
C GLU A 215 -11.74 -10.97 -6.96
N ALA A 216 -10.83 -10.13 -6.46
CA ALA A 216 -9.44 -10.52 -6.29
C ALA A 216 -9.32 -11.74 -5.37
N PHE A 217 -8.38 -12.64 -5.68
CA PHE A 217 -8.13 -13.90 -4.95
C PHE A 217 -9.22 -14.98 -5.03
N GLN A 218 -10.27 -14.79 -5.81
CA GLN A 218 -11.24 -15.86 -6.08
C GLN A 218 -10.69 -16.84 -7.11
N THR A 219 -10.56 -18.11 -6.74
CA THR A 219 -10.14 -19.21 -7.61
C THR A 219 -11.30 -20.14 -7.93
N GLY A 220 -11.30 -20.74 -9.13
CA GLY A 220 -12.17 -21.86 -9.49
C GLY A 220 -13.42 -21.51 -10.29
N GLY A 221 -14.01 -22.54 -10.90
CA GLY A 221 -15.20 -22.54 -11.76
C GLY A 221 -14.84 -22.66 -13.25
N ALA A 222 -15.37 -23.69 -13.94
CA ALA A 222 -15.35 -23.79 -15.39
C ALA A 222 -16.28 -22.70 -15.96
N ALA A 223 -15.79 -21.47 -16.03
CA ALA A 223 -16.50 -20.36 -16.63
C ALA A 223 -16.13 -20.29 -18.11
N ASP A 224 -17.01 -19.70 -18.88
CA ASP A 224 -16.69 -19.27 -20.25
C ASP A 224 -15.51 -18.32 -20.18
N LEU A 225 -14.36 -18.74 -20.71
CA LEU A 225 -13.09 -18.05 -20.64
C LEU A 225 -12.71 -17.52 -22.03
N GLU A 226 -12.23 -16.29 -22.13
CA GLU A 226 -11.63 -15.73 -23.33
C GLU A 226 -10.12 -15.57 -23.18
N SER A 227 -9.36 -15.84 -24.23
CA SER A 227 -7.92 -15.59 -24.25
C SER A 227 -7.65 -14.11 -24.46
N VAL A 228 -6.80 -13.53 -23.61
CA VAL A 228 -6.41 -12.12 -23.68
C VAL A 228 -4.90 -11.99 -23.59
N ASP A 229 -4.34 -11.04 -24.38
CA ASP A 229 -2.92 -10.70 -24.30
C ASP A 229 -2.68 -9.78 -23.10
N ILE A 230 -1.64 -10.09 -22.32
CA ILE A 230 -1.19 -9.28 -21.19
C ILE A 230 0.00 -8.42 -21.63
N ARG A 231 -0.04 -7.14 -21.26
CA ARG A 231 0.97 -6.14 -21.61
C ARG A 231 1.58 -5.45 -20.38
N VAL A 232 1.16 -5.83 -19.20
CA VAL A 232 1.71 -5.34 -17.93
C VAL A 232 2.59 -6.42 -17.30
N ASP A 233 3.44 -6.00 -16.39
CA ASP A 233 4.38 -6.87 -15.69
C ASP A 233 3.68 -7.80 -14.71
N ASP A 234 4.24 -8.98 -14.54
CA ASP A 234 3.97 -9.88 -13.42
C ASP A 234 5.25 -10.20 -12.62
N LEU A 235 6.42 -9.71 -13.11
CA LEU A 235 7.71 -9.77 -12.42
C LEU A 235 8.56 -8.52 -12.75
N ALA A 236 9.23 -7.96 -11.73
CA ALA A 236 10.21 -6.89 -11.90
C ALA A 236 11.39 -7.09 -10.95
N SER A 237 12.63 -6.91 -11.46
CA SER A 237 13.86 -6.83 -10.68
C SER A 237 14.46 -5.45 -10.82
N VAL A 238 14.80 -4.81 -9.68
CA VAL A 238 15.15 -3.39 -9.66
C VAL A 238 16.38 -3.14 -8.81
N LEU A 239 17.33 -2.36 -9.35
CA LEU A 239 18.41 -1.74 -8.58
C LEU A 239 18.02 -0.29 -8.26
N VAL A 240 18.35 0.18 -7.05
CA VAL A 240 18.02 1.53 -6.59
C VAL A 240 19.23 2.24 -6.00
N ARG A 241 19.22 3.59 -6.07
CA ARG A 241 20.17 4.46 -5.37
C ARG A 241 19.40 5.43 -4.49
N PHE A 242 19.92 5.67 -3.30
CA PHE A 242 19.35 6.59 -2.33
C PHE A 242 20.17 7.89 -2.24
N ASP A 243 19.55 8.92 -1.70
CA ASP A 243 20.10 10.27 -1.59
C ASP A 243 21.33 10.37 -0.65
N ASN A 244 21.47 9.46 0.32
CA ASN A 244 22.66 9.37 1.19
C ASN A 244 23.83 8.63 0.56
N GLY A 245 23.68 8.13 -0.68
CA GLY A 245 24.65 7.28 -1.38
C GLY A 245 24.48 5.77 -1.17
N ALA A 246 23.55 5.33 -0.31
CA ALA A 246 23.20 3.93 -0.16
C ALA A 246 22.67 3.35 -1.47
N LYS A 247 22.85 2.05 -1.66
CA LYS A 247 22.36 1.29 -2.80
C LYS A 247 21.33 0.27 -2.34
N GLY A 248 20.55 -0.25 -3.26
CA GLY A 248 19.62 -1.33 -2.92
C GLY A 248 19.19 -2.12 -4.13
N THR A 249 18.45 -3.20 -3.84
CA THR A 249 17.83 -4.05 -4.86
C THR A 249 16.55 -4.66 -4.31
N PHE A 250 15.55 -4.79 -5.18
CA PHE A 250 14.36 -5.56 -4.84
C PHE A 250 13.78 -6.28 -6.05
N THR A 251 12.98 -7.32 -5.76
CA THR A 251 12.16 -8.01 -6.75
C THR A 251 10.69 -7.93 -6.33
N ALA A 252 9.80 -7.63 -7.29
CA ALA A 252 8.37 -7.70 -7.13
C ALA A 252 7.79 -8.71 -8.11
N GLY A 253 7.06 -9.72 -7.64
CA GLY A 253 6.53 -10.76 -8.52
C GLY A 253 5.25 -11.39 -7.99
N GLN A 254 4.27 -11.62 -8.88
CA GLN A 254 2.99 -12.23 -8.53
C GLN A 254 2.83 -13.67 -9.09
N VAL A 255 3.95 -14.22 -9.58
CA VAL A 255 4.06 -15.55 -10.22
C VAL A 255 5.09 -16.45 -9.53
N CYS A 256 5.35 -16.24 -8.25
CA CYS A 256 6.39 -16.89 -7.47
C CYS A 256 5.81 -17.95 -6.55
N ALA A 257 5.80 -19.22 -6.97
CA ALA A 257 5.20 -20.33 -6.25
C ALA A 257 5.68 -20.41 -4.79
N GLY A 258 4.73 -20.59 -3.86
CA GLY A 258 5.00 -20.78 -2.43
C GLY A 258 5.02 -19.50 -1.59
N HIS A 259 5.15 -18.33 -2.20
CA HIS A 259 5.04 -17.02 -1.53
C HIS A 259 3.58 -16.55 -1.56
N LYS A 260 2.97 -16.33 -0.42
CA LYS A 260 1.56 -15.92 -0.35
C LYS A 260 1.39 -14.41 -0.31
N ASN A 261 2.18 -13.74 0.56
CA ASN A 261 2.20 -12.30 0.69
C ASN A 261 3.54 -11.85 1.28
N ASP A 262 4.63 -12.30 0.70
CA ASP A 262 5.97 -12.28 1.28
C ASP A 262 6.73 -11.00 0.92
N LEU A 263 6.51 -9.94 1.69
CA LEU A 263 7.31 -8.72 1.65
C LEU A 263 8.47 -8.82 2.64
N VAL A 264 9.68 -8.71 2.13
CA VAL A 264 10.93 -8.68 2.93
C VAL A 264 11.67 -7.39 2.66
N LEU A 265 12.13 -6.76 3.73
CA LEU A 265 13.05 -5.63 3.67
C LEU A 265 14.16 -5.80 4.70
N GLU A 266 15.41 -5.83 4.23
CA GLU A 266 16.60 -5.72 5.07
C GLU A 266 17.28 -4.38 4.84
N VAL A 267 17.65 -3.72 5.93
CA VAL A 267 18.45 -2.49 5.95
C VAL A 267 19.79 -2.80 6.61
N CYS A 268 20.85 -2.82 5.81
CA CYS A 268 22.22 -2.99 6.28
C CYS A 268 22.80 -1.62 6.64
N GLY A 269 23.19 -1.48 7.89
CA GLY A 269 23.88 -0.29 8.40
C GLY A 269 25.35 -0.50 8.65
N SER A 270 26.07 0.56 9.02
CA SER A 270 27.52 0.49 9.31
C SER A 270 27.88 -0.16 10.65
N LYS A 271 26.90 -0.42 11.53
CA LYS A 271 27.08 -1.06 12.84
C LYS A 271 26.33 -2.39 12.93
N SER A 272 25.12 -2.47 12.40
CA SER A 272 24.27 -3.66 12.43
C SER A 272 23.27 -3.63 11.29
N SER A 273 22.51 -4.70 11.10
CA SER A 273 21.45 -4.80 10.11
C SER A 273 20.11 -5.11 10.76
N ILE A 274 19.02 -4.70 10.13
CA ILE A 274 17.66 -5.02 10.56
C ILE A 274 16.92 -5.63 9.38
N LEU A 275 16.25 -6.79 9.60
CA LEU A 275 15.37 -7.42 8.62
C LEU A 275 13.97 -7.60 9.20
N TRP A 276 12.97 -7.15 8.45
CA TRP A 276 11.57 -7.42 8.72
C TRP A 276 10.95 -8.19 7.55
N ARG A 277 10.07 -9.16 7.89
CA ARG A 277 9.36 -10.00 6.94
C ARG A 277 7.86 -10.02 7.26
N GLN A 278 7.04 -9.76 6.25
CA GLN A 278 5.58 -9.66 6.42
C GLN A 278 4.94 -11.01 6.84
N GLU A 279 5.37 -12.15 6.30
CA GLU A 279 4.83 -13.45 6.71
C GLU A 279 5.31 -13.91 8.10
N GLN A 280 6.28 -13.21 8.70
CA GLN A 280 6.77 -13.37 10.08
C GLN A 280 6.78 -12.03 10.81
N GLN A 281 5.72 -11.25 10.65
CA GLN A 281 5.68 -9.83 11.00
C GLN A 281 5.76 -9.52 12.50
N ASN A 282 5.70 -10.54 13.38
CA ASN A 282 5.89 -10.41 14.82
C ASN A 282 7.34 -10.68 15.27
N GLU A 283 8.25 -10.78 14.32
CA GLU A 283 9.69 -10.97 14.53
C GLU A 283 10.48 -9.92 13.76
N LEU A 284 11.51 -9.35 14.41
CA LEU A 284 12.48 -8.46 13.81
C LEU A 284 13.87 -9.04 14.03
N TRP A 285 14.55 -9.44 12.96
CA TRP A 285 15.90 -9.90 13.03
C TRP A 285 16.87 -8.71 13.09
N ILE A 286 17.84 -8.79 14.01
CA ILE A 286 18.89 -7.80 14.19
C ILE A 286 20.24 -8.49 14.04
N GLY A 287 20.97 -8.13 13.00
CA GLY A 287 22.25 -8.72 12.65
C GLY A 287 23.43 -7.97 13.26
N HIS A 288 24.32 -8.67 13.94
CA HIS A 288 25.53 -8.15 14.54
C HIS A 288 26.77 -8.80 13.94
N ARG A 289 27.89 -8.07 13.96
CA ARG A 289 29.19 -8.62 13.52
C ARG A 289 29.91 -9.37 14.64
N ASP A 290 29.96 -8.75 15.80
CA ASP A 290 30.90 -9.18 16.88
C ASP A 290 30.14 -9.87 18.03
N THR A 291 28.84 -10.01 17.94
CA THR A 291 27.97 -10.72 18.89
C THR A 291 26.94 -11.58 18.13
N ALA A 292 26.24 -12.45 18.86
CA ALA A 292 25.16 -13.25 18.26
C ALA A 292 24.05 -12.36 17.69
N ASN A 293 23.50 -12.75 16.54
CA ASN A 293 22.30 -12.13 16.00
C ASN A 293 21.12 -12.32 16.94
N GLN A 294 20.19 -11.39 16.91
CA GLN A 294 19.00 -11.37 17.76
C GLN A 294 17.72 -11.45 16.94
N ILE A 295 16.69 -12.00 17.54
CA ILE A 295 15.31 -11.89 17.07
C ILE A 295 14.52 -11.17 18.16
N LEU A 296 14.09 -9.94 17.87
CA LEU A 296 13.16 -9.21 18.72
C LEU A 296 11.74 -9.67 18.37
N GLN A 297 11.09 -10.33 19.31
CA GLN A 297 9.68 -10.67 19.19
C GLN A 297 8.79 -9.49 19.55
N LYS A 298 7.65 -9.37 18.89
CA LYS A 298 6.66 -8.35 19.21
C LYS A 298 6.10 -8.60 20.63
N ASP A 299 6.53 -7.77 21.52
CA ASP A 299 6.02 -7.66 22.89
C ASP A 299 6.10 -6.18 23.33
N PRO A 300 4.98 -5.56 23.74
CA PRO A 300 4.99 -4.16 24.17
C PRO A 300 6.04 -3.84 25.22
N SER A 301 6.40 -4.81 26.09
CA SER A 301 7.42 -4.62 27.14
C SER A 301 8.86 -4.54 26.61
N LEU A 302 9.10 -5.07 25.41
CA LEU A 302 10.41 -5.13 24.77
C LEU A 302 10.62 -4.00 23.75
N LEU A 303 9.56 -3.27 23.40
CA LEU A 303 9.63 -2.15 22.45
C LEU A 303 10.05 -0.85 23.14
N ASP A 304 10.72 0.02 22.39
CA ASP A 304 11.03 1.39 22.84
C ASP A 304 9.74 2.14 23.19
N ALA A 305 9.83 3.10 24.11
CA ALA A 305 8.65 3.83 24.64
C ALA A 305 7.84 4.50 23.53
N GLU A 306 8.53 5.02 22.50
CA GLU A 306 7.97 5.73 21.36
C GLU A 306 7.19 4.81 20.42
N THR A 307 7.49 3.51 20.41
CA THR A 307 6.91 2.53 19.47
C THR A 307 5.93 1.57 20.15
N ARG A 308 5.99 1.48 21.47
CA ARG A 308 5.14 0.58 22.28
C ARG A 308 3.65 0.74 22.00
N GLY A 309 3.19 1.97 21.73
CA GLY A 309 1.79 2.28 21.46
C GLY A 309 1.21 1.66 20.17
N TYR A 310 2.05 1.12 19.29
CA TYR A 310 1.60 0.41 18.08
C TYR A 310 1.33 -1.09 18.33
N ALA A 311 1.81 -1.66 19.44
CA ALA A 311 1.54 -3.03 19.85
C ALA A 311 0.46 -3.04 20.95
N HIS A 312 -0.63 -3.77 20.73
CA HIS A 312 -1.82 -3.73 21.57
C HIS A 312 -2.03 -5.03 22.35
N LEU A 313 -1.44 -6.13 21.90
CA LEU A 313 -1.55 -7.43 22.52
C LEU A 313 -0.24 -7.82 23.21
N PRO A 314 -0.32 -8.57 24.34
CA PRO A 314 0.87 -9.06 25.03
C PRO A 314 1.76 -9.92 24.11
N GLY A 315 2.98 -10.16 24.53
CA GLY A 315 3.89 -11.07 23.84
C GLY A 315 3.27 -12.44 23.58
N GLY A 316 3.61 -13.06 22.43
CA GLY A 316 3.05 -14.35 22.01
C GLY A 316 1.65 -14.27 21.37
N HIS A 317 0.92 -13.16 21.49
CA HIS A 317 -0.32 -12.93 20.77
C HIS A 317 -0.01 -12.21 19.45
N GLN A 318 -0.40 -12.81 18.33
CA GLN A 318 -0.04 -12.31 17.02
C GLN A 318 -0.84 -11.04 16.67
N GLU A 319 -0.12 -10.01 16.23
CA GLU A 319 -0.71 -8.83 15.59
C GLU A 319 -0.29 -8.84 14.13
N ALA A 320 -1.27 -8.65 13.24
CA ALA A 320 -1.10 -8.95 11.83
C ALA A 320 -1.50 -7.76 10.94
N TRP A 321 -1.70 -8.02 9.66
CA TRP A 321 -2.07 -7.06 8.64
C TRP A 321 -3.26 -6.16 9.04
N ALA A 322 -4.29 -6.74 9.67
CA ALA A 322 -5.46 -5.99 10.14
C ALA A 322 -5.14 -5.02 11.30
N ASP A 323 -4.18 -5.37 12.16
CA ASP A 323 -3.74 -4.52 13.27
C ASP A 323 -2.90 -3.35 12.76
N ALA A 324 -2.02 -3.61 11.79
CA ALA A 324 -1.28 -2.56 11.09
C ALA A 324 -2.23 -1.55 10.40
N PHE A 325 -3.30 -2.05 9.78
CA PHE A 325 -4.32 -1.22 9.17
C PHE A 325 -5.06 -0.36 10.22
N CYS A 326 -5.38 -0.95 11.37
CA CYS A 326 -6.01 -0.23 12.50
C CYS A 326 -5.09 0.87 13.05
N ASN A 327 -3.79 0.60 13.20
CA ASN A 327 -2.81 1.60 13.63
C ASN A 327 -2.74 2.78 12.66
N LEU A 328 -2.76 2.49 11.35
CA LEU A 328 -2.80 3.53 10.31
C LEU A 328 -4.07 4.40 10.46
N MET A 329 -5.24 3.77 10.61
CA MET A 329 -6.49 4.50 10.80
C MET A 329 -6.50 5.32 12.09
N ARG A 330 -5.90 4.80 13.18
CA ARG A 330 -5.78 5.56 14.44
C ARG A 330 -4.97 6.83 14.27
N ASP A 331 -3.87 6.77 13.53
CA ASP A 331 -3.04 7.94 13.22
C ASP A 331 -3.81 8.95 12.36
N ILE A 332 -4.44 8.50 11.26
CA ILE A 332 -5.23 9.34 10.35
C ILE A 332 -6.36 10.05 11.09
N TYR A 333 -7.20 9.30 11.82
CA TYR A 333 -8.34 9.86 12.52
C TYR A 333 -7.92 10.69 13.75
N GLY A 334 -6.77 10.39 14.36
CA GLY A 334 -6.15 11.26 15.36
C GLY A 334 -5.79 12.63 14.79
N CYS A 335 -5.29 12.69 13.56
CA CYS A 335 -5.02 13.96 12.87
C CYS A 335 -6.31 14.73 12.53
N ILE A 336 -7.40 14.02 12.18
CA ILE A 336 -8.68 14.65 11.84
C ILE A 336 -9.38 15.22 13.10
N THR A 337 -9.34 14.50 14.23
CA THR A 337 -10.15 14.83 15.38
C THR A 337 -9.41 15.56 16.51
N GLN A 338 -8.08 15.48 16.55
CA GLN A 338 -7.24 15.98 17.66
C GLN A 338 -6.14 16.95 17.21
N ASP A 339 -6.14 17.35 15.93
CA ASP A 339 -5.11 18.24 15.32
C ASP A 339 -3.67 17.72 15.56
N LYS A 340 -3.49 16.40 15.57
CA LYS A 340 -2.15 15.78 15.64
C LYS A 340 -1.42 15.92 14.34
N ARG A 341 -0.10 15.82 14.39
CA ARG A 341 0.73 15.67 13.17
C ARG A 341 0.74 14.22 12.73
N PRO A 342 0.80 13.97 11.40
CA PRO A 342 0.99 12.62 10.87
C PRO A 342 2.27 11.98 11.43
N GLU A 343 2.16 10.75 11.93
CA GLU A 343 3.29 10.00 12.45
C GLU A 343 3.69 8.85 11.53
N ILE A 344 2.71 8.08 11.08
CA ILE A 344 2.98 6.84 10.34
C ILE A 344 2.27 6.75 8.98
N PHE A 345 1.12 7.37 8.77
CA PHE A 345 0.43 7.24 7.49
C PHE A 345 1.16 7.96 6.35
N ALA A 346 1.04 7.41 5.15
CA ALA A 346 1.53 8.05 3.94
C ALA A 346 0.63 9.20 3.53
N THR A 347 1.22 10.36 3.27
CA THR A 347 0.54 11.52 2.72
C THR A 347 0.32 11.36 1.20
N PHE A 348 -0.47 12.26 0.60
CA PHE A 348 -0.58 12.32 -0.87
C PHE A 348 0.76 12.64 -1.55
N GLU A 349 1.66 13.36 -0.88
CA GLU A 349 3.02 13.58 -1.37
C GLU A 349 3.81 12.27 -1.45
N ASP A 350 3.66 11.37 -0.46
CA ASP A 350 4.28 10.04 -0.49
C ASP A 350 3.66 9.16 -1.60
N GLY A 351 2.34 9.23 -1.79
CA GLY A 351 1.65 8.57 -2.89
C GLY A 351 2.14 9.03 -4.27
N TYR A 352 2.28 10.34 -4.46
CA TYR A 352 2.87 10.92 -5.67
C TYR A 352 4.28 10.41 -5.92
N ARG A 353 5.15 10.42 -4.90
CA ARG A 353 6.53 9.90 -5.02
C ARG A 353 6.56 8.43 -5.39
N SER A 354 5.66 7.63 -4.84
CA SER A 354 5.52 6.21 -5.20
C SER A 354 5.22 6.04 -6.69
N ASN A 355 4.29 6.82 -7.24
CA ASN A 355 3.98 6.81 -8.67
C ASN A 355 5.20 7.24 -9.52
N CYS A 356 5.94 8.28 -9.11
CA CYS A 356 7.16 8.71 -9.81
C CYS A 356 8.21 7.60 -9.87
N ILE A 357 8.39 6.83 -8.79
CA ILE A 357 9.34 5.71 -8.73
C ILE A 357 8.90 4.61 -9.71
N VAL A 358 7.63 4.22 -9.68
CA VAL A 358 7.09 3.18 -10.59
C VAL A 358 7.27 3.60 -12.05
N GLU A 359 6.91 4.84 -12.41
CA GLU A 359 7.09 5.35 -13.78
C GLU A 359 8.57 5.39 -14.22
N ALA A 360 9.48 5.77 -13.31
CA ALA A 360 10.92 5.76 -13.59
C ALA A 360 11.46 4.35 -13.82
N ILE A 361 10.99 3.33 -13.08
CA ILE A 361 11.37 1.93 -13.28
C ILE A 361 10.87 1.42 -14.64
N LEU A 362 9.62 1.72 -15.00
CA LEU A 362 9.06 1.36 -16.31
C LEU A 362 9.82 2.05 -17.45
N ALA A 363 10.18 3.31 -17.29
CA ALA A 363 10.98 4.05 -18.27
C ALA A 363 12.38 3.47 -18.42
N SER A 364 13.02 3.05 -17.31
CA SER A 364 14.30 2.35 -17.32
C SER A 364 14.23 1.04 -18.12
N ALA A 365 13.25 0.20 -17.80
CA ALA A 365 13.04 -1.09 -18.47
C ALA A 365 12.77 -0.92 -19.96
N LYS A 366 11.95 0.05 -20.36
CA LYS A 366 11.63 0.37 -21.77
C LYS A 366 12.88 0.78 -22.57
N GLN A 367 13.88 1.31 -21.92
CA GLN A 367 15.17 1.71 -22.52
C GLN A 367 16.24 0.60 -22.44
N GLY A 368 15.86 -0.64 -22.07
CA GLY A 368 16.78 -1.76 -21.97
C GLY A 368 17.58 -1.83 -20.66
N GLY A 369 17.03 -1.31 -19.57
CA GLY A 369 17.64 -1.40 -18.24
C GLY A 369 18.75 -0.36 -18.02
N VAL A 370 18.45 0.91 -18.20
CA VAL A 370 19.39 2.01 -17.95
C VAL A 370 19.08 2.73 -16.65
N TRP A 371 20.11 3.27 -15.99
CA TRP A 371 19.91 4.10 -14.81
C TRP A 371 19.08 5.33 -15.13
N THR A 372 17.90 5.40 -14.56
CA THR A 372 16.94 6.48 -14.75
C THR A 372 16.77 7.26 -13.45
N LYS A 373 16.85 8.59 -13.52
CA LYS A 373 16.59 9.47 -12.39
C LYS A 373 15.10 9.48 -12.08
N VAL A 374 14.75 9.46 -10.79
CA VAL A 374 13.37 9.67 -10.35
C VAL A 374 13.11 11.17 -10.26
N GLU A 375 12.16 11.65 -11.05
CA GLU A 375 11.75 13.06 -11.04
C GLU A 375 10.50 13.22 -10.15
N TYR A 376 10.67 13.99 -9.06
CA TYR A 376 9.61 14.24 -8.07
C TYR A 376 8.91 15.58 -8.29
#